data_f4b7d403ab9a571954039c3ba888c105
#
_entry.id   f4b7d403ab9a571954039c3ba888c105
#
_cell.length_a   1.000
_cell.length_b   1.000
_cell.length_c   1.000
_cell.angle_alpha   90.00
_cell.angle_beta   90.00
_cell.angle_gamma   90.00
#
_symmetry.space_group_name_H-M   'P 1'
#
loop_
_entity.id
_entity.type
_entity.pdbx_description
1 polymer ?
#
loop_
_entity_poly.entity_id
_entity_poly.type
_entity_poly.pdbx_seq_one_letter_code
_entity_poly.pdbx_strand_id
1 'polypeptide(L)'
;MEKPIELGGKSIELNPQDPQTWYDRGNALEAMGRLQAAITSWEKAIELEPKFQEAWYNKGVALKKLGQLETAICAYNEAIKIKPDHPEALYNRGNVLQKCNRLSEAIASYEKAIQFKPNYHEAWSNRGNALVKLERYSQAITSYDKALALKSDYWEAWYNKAFALKKSGQNEMAIATYDRALEIKPDLHQAWYHRAIALGDAKRYLEAVASYDKTLQLRPKSPEVWNKRGTAIAQMGKFAEAIDSWDKGLALKPDDSEAWYNRGLALANLQRYCEAIASWDKTLETEPKNIEAWYNRAVALKKIQRYPEAIASYDRIIALKPDDPNLYYQKACIWALEKQAQESKNQPAVIASIIDKAIENLSKAIELNPKKYLKLSQNDSKLHTIREQVRSLALTQGRQ
;
A
#
# COMPACT_ATOMS: atom_id res chain seq x y z
N MET A 1 -27.16 29.88 43.01
CA MET A 1 -25.71 30.22 43.04
C MET A 1 -24.91 28.97 42.72
N GLU A 2 -24.11 29.00 41.67
CA GLU A 2 -23.18 27.90 41.38
C GLU A 2 -22.06 27.88 42.43
N LYS A 3 -21.69 26.68 42.91
CA LYS A 3 -20.66 26.52 43.95
C LYS A 3 -19.30 27.02 43.48
N PRO A 4 -18.51 27.71 44.33
CA PRO A 4 -17.13 28.10 44.01
C PRO A 4 -16.31 26.86 43.65
N ILE A 5 -15.39 27.01 42.69
CA ILE A 5 -14.46 25.97 42.29
C ILE A 5 -13.14 26.17 43.04
N GLU A 6 -12.72 25.14 43.78
CA GLU A 6 -11.40 25.13 44.42
C GLU A 6 -10.38 24.53 43.50
N LEU A 7 -9.31 25.27 43.22
CA LEU A 7 -8.18 24.82 42.44
C LEU A 7 -6.87 25.24 43.11
N GLY A 8 -6.04 24.26 43.47
CA GLY A 8 -4.74 24.55 44.10
C GLY A 8 -4.83 25.40 45.39
N GLY A 9 -5.91 25.28 46.17
CA GLY A 9 -6.14 26.02 47.40
C GLY A 9 -6.64 27.46 47.20
N LYS A 10 -7.01 27.86 45.97
CA LYS A 10 -7.69 29.11 45.67
C LYS A 10 -9.16 28.84 45.31
N SER A 11 -10.06 29.47 46.01
CA SER A 11 -11.49 29.51 45.70
C SER A 11 -11.75 30.57 44.64
N ILE A 12 -12.32 30.20 43.50
CA ILE A 12 -12.74 31.17 42.48
C ILE A 12 -14.19 31.61 42.88
N GLU A 13 -14.29 32.80 43.42
CA GLU A 13 -15.60 33.43 43.68
C GLU A 13 -16.18 33.91 42.35
N LEU A 14 -17.39 33.45 42.04
CA LEU A 14 -18.06 33.80 40.79
C LEU A 14 -18.70 35.19 40.92
N ASN A 15 -18.17 36.14 40.15
CA ASN A 15 -18.93 37.33 39.79
C ASN A 15 -19.71 37.06 38.47
N PRO A 16 -21.05 36.89 38.51
CA PRO A 16 -21.82 36.49 37.35
C PRO A 16 -21.79 37.48 36.16
N GLN A 17 -21.40 38.75 36.43
CA GLN A 17 -21.34 39.82 35.43
C GLN A 17 -19.90 40.07 34.91
N ASP A 18 -18.90 39.35 35.41
CA ASP A 18 -17.52 39.53 34.99
C ASP A 18 -17.09 38.40 34.07
N PRO A 19 -16.79 38.68 32.78
CA PRO A 19 -16.36 37.68 31.81
C PRO A 19 -15.03 37.01 32.19
N GLN A 20 -14.14 37.71 32.89
CA GLN A 20 -12.87 37.16 33.33
C GLN A 20 -13.05 36.02 34.34
N THR A 21 -13.97 36.21 35.26
CA THR A 21 -14.30 35.17 36.28
C THR A 21 -14.83 33.88 35.64
N TRP A 22 -15.66 33.99 34.59
CA TRP A 22 -16.15 32.82 33.83
C TRP A 22 -15.03 32.17 33.01
N TYR A 23 -14.15 32.98 32.45
CA TYR A 23 -12.97 32.46 31.72
C TYR A 23 -12.02 31.68 32.63
N ASP A 24 -11.71 32.22 33.82
CA ASP A 24 -10.85 31.55 34.81
C ASP A 24 -11.47 30.28 35.34
N ARG A 25 -12.80 30.26 35.54
CA ARG A 25 -13.55 29.04 35.86
C ARG A 25 -13.42 28.01 34.77
N GLY A 26 -13.53 28.40 33.51
CA GLY A 26 -13.34 27.54 32.35
C GLY A 26 -11.96 26.88 32.33
N ASN A 27 -10.90 27.68 32.55
CA ASN A 27 -9.53 27.20 32.63
C ASN A 27 -9.32 26.20 33.78
N ALA A 28 -9.93 26.47 34.94
CA ALA A 28 -9.90 25.59 36.07
C ALA A 28 -10.58 24.24 35.79
N LEU A 29 -11.74 24.25 35.13
CA LEU A 29 -12.46 23.05 34.71
C LEU A 29 -11.72 22.25 33.66
N GLU A 30 -11.05 22.91 32.71
CA GLU A 30 -10.18 22.23 31.74
C GLU A 30 -9.03 21.51 32.44
N ALA A 31 -8.35 22.18 33.38
CA ALA A 31 -7.28 21.55 34.16
C ALA A 31 -7.74 20.31 34.95
N MET A 32 -9.00 20.27 35.34
CA MET A 32 -9.66 19.08 35.97
C MET A 32 -10.11 18.04 34.92
N GLY A 33 -9.90 18.25 33.62
CA GLY A 33 -10.39 17.38 32.54
C GLY A 33 -11.90 17.49 32.27
N ARG A 34 -12.61 18.43 32.90
CA ARG A 34 -14.06 18.63 32.76
C ARG A 34 -14.39 19.51 31.56
N LEU A 35 -14.04 19.01 30.36
CA LEU A 35 -14.02 19.79 29.09
C LEU A 35 -15.40 20.40 28.76
N GLN A 36 -16.49 19.64 28.93
CA GLN A 36 -17.85 20.17 28.63
C GLN A 36 -18.24 21.32 29.55
N ALA A 37 -17.96 21.22 30.86
CA ALA A 37 -18.21 22.28 31.80
C ALA A 37 -17.31 23.52 31.56
N ALA A 38 -16.08 23.30 31.13
CA ALA A 38 -15.17 24.37 30.71
C ALA A 38 -15.75 25.16 29.53
N ILE A 39 -16.23 24.45 28.50
CA ILE A 39 -16.88 25.06 27.31
C ILE A 39 -18.05 25.93 27.75
N THR A 40 -18.96 25.42 28.61
CA THR A 40 -20.08 26.18 29.10
C THR A 40 -19.65 27.45 29.85
N SER A 41 -18.54 27.39 30.61
CA SER A 41 -18.02 28.56 31.31
C SER A 41 -17.45 29.59 30.33
N TRP A 42 -16.69 29.18 29.32
CA TRP A 42 -16.19 30.09 28.28
C TRP A 42 -17.33 30.65 27.40
N GLU A 43 -18.43 29.90 27.19
CA GLU A 43 -19.65 30.42 26.53
C GLU A 43 -20.24 31.56 27.30
N LYS A 44 -20.31 31.48 28.65
CA LYS A 44 -20.76 32.56 29.49
C LYS A 44 -19.81 33.78 29.44
N ALA A 45 -18.50 33.57 29.42
CA ALA A 45 -17.54 34.62 29.23
C ALA A 45 -17.77 35.35 27.91
N ILE A 46 -18.00 34.58 26.81
CA ILE A 46 -18.25 35.09 25.44
C ILE A 46 -19.62 35.80 25.35
N GLU A 47 -20.65 35.33 26.05
CA GLU A 47 -21.95 36.01 26.12
C GLU A 47 -21.81 37.42 26.74
N LEU A 48 -20.97 37.56 27.77
CA LEU A 48 -20.71 38.83 28.44
C LEU A 48 -19.77 39.73 27.64
N GLU A 49 -18.73 39.14 27.01
CA GLU A 49 -17.75 39.82 26.17
C GLU A 49 -17.56 39.06 24.86
N PRO A 50 -18.31 39.37 23.78
CA PRO A 50 -18.21 38.67 22.50
C PRO A 50 -16.84 38.77 21.82
N LYS A 51 -16.00 39.75 22.20
CA LYS A 51 -14.63 39.93 21.70
C LYS A 51 -13.55 39.30 22.59
N PHE A 52 -13.93 38.43 23.51
CA PHE A 52 -12.97 37.73 24.39
C PHE A 52 -12.25 36.61 23.61
N GLN A 53 -11.19 36.96 22.93
CA GLN A 53 -10.44 36.14 22.00
C GLN A 53 -9.91 34.85 22.65
N GLU A 54 -9.37 34.94 23.89
CA GLU A 54 -8.83 33.81 24.61
C GLU A 54 -9.89 32.75 24.95
N ALA A 55 -11.12 33.19 25.30
CA ALA A 55 -12.23 32.30 25.55
C ALA A 55 -12.64 31.52 24.27
N TRP A 56 -12.73 32.21 23.15
CA TRP A 56 -12.98 31.57 21.85
C TRP A 56 -11.89 30.54 21.50
N TYR A 57 -10.62 30.91 21.69
CA TYR A 57 -9.50 30.01 21.41
C TYR A 57 -9.54 28.76 22.29
N ASN A 58 -9.70 28.91 23.63
CA ASN A 58 -9.76 27.79 24.57
C ASN A 58 -10.96 26.89 24.33
N LYS A 59 -12.13 27.48 24.02
CA LYS A 59 -13.32 26.75 23.57
C LYS A 59 -13.01 25.88 22.37
N GLY A 60 -12.30 26.41 21.34
CA GLY A 60 -11.86 25.66 20.17
C GLY A 60 -10.92 24.50 20.52
N VAL A 61 -9.99 24.70 21.47
CA VAL A 61 -9.08 23.65 21.94
C VAL A 61 -9.84 22.51 22.62
N ALA A 62 -10.79 22.84 23.50
CA ALA A 62 -11.60 21.84 24.20
C ALA A 62 -12.54 21.08 23.25
N LEU A 63 -13.19 21.77 22.32
CA LEU A 63 -14.02 21.14 21.28
C LEU A 63 -13.21 20.17 20.39
N LYS A 64 -11.99 20.54 20.02
CA LYS A 64 -11.05 19.65 19.30
C LYS A 64 -10.73 18.39 20.12
N LYS A 65 -10.49 18.50 21.43
CA LYS A 65 -10.24 17.37 22.34
C LYS A 65 -11.46 16.44 22.43
N LEU A 66 -12.68 17.00 22.39
CA LEU A 66 -13.95 16.24 22.39
C LEU A 66 -14.31 15.66 21.02
N GLY A 67 -13.52 15.92 19.97
CA GLY A 67 -13.81 15.44 18.61
C GLY A 67 -14.90 16.23 17.88
N GLN A 68 -15.38 17.35 18.44
CA GLN A 68 -16.37 18.25 17.82
C GLN A 68 -15.66 19.20 16.84
N LEU A 69 -15.24 18.63 15.69
CA LEU A 69 -14.27 19.28 14.81
C LEU A 69 -14.83 20.53 14.12
N GLU A 70 -16.05 20.49 13.58
CA GLU A 70 -16.64 21.65 12.87
C GLU A 70 -16.92 22.81 13.83
N THR A 71 -17.41 22.54 15.02
CA THR A 71 -17.62 23.57 16.05
C THR A 71 -16.29 24.15 16.54
N ALA A 72 -15.22 23.33 16.60
CA ALA A 72 -13.89 23.84 16.91
C ALA A 72 -13.38 24.80 15.84
N ILE A 73 -13.61 24.51 14.56
CA ILE A 73 -13.27 25.42 13.44
C ILE A 73 -14.00 26.75 13.60
N CYS A 74 -15.30 26.72 13.94
CA CYS A 74 -16.08 27.94 14.17
C CYS A 74 -15.49 28.77 15.32
N ALA A 75 -15.15 28.14 16.44
CA ALA A 75 -14.56 28.82 17.58
C ALA A 75 -13.19 29.45 17.24
N TYR A 76 -12.32 28.73 16.51
CA TYR A 76 -11.06 29.30 16.05
C TYR A 76 -11.25 30.43 15.04
N ASN A 77 -12.28 30.36 14.17
CA ASN A 77 -12.59 31.45 13.25
C ASN A 77 -12.95 32.73 13.99
N GLU A 78 -13.77 32.65 15.03
CA GLU A 78 -14.11 33.85 15.83
C GLU A 78 -12.86 34.37 16.58
N ALA A 79 -12.03 33.50 17.16
CA ALA A 79 -10.77 33.91 17.78
C ALA A 79 -9.84 34.65 16.79
N ILE A 80 -9.70 34.12 15.57
CA ILE A 80 -8.87 34.69 14.49
C ILE A 80 -9.48 35.99 13.94
N LYS A 81 -10.81 36.11 13.90
CA LYS A 81 -11.51 37.33 13.46
C LYS A 81 -11.24 38.48 14.44
N ILE A 82 -11.20 38.18 15.75
CA ILE A 82 -10.90 39.15 16.81
C ILE A 82 -9.40 39.51 16.79
N LYS A 83 -8.54 38.49 16.70
CA LYS A 83 -7.08 38.66 16.65
C LYS A 83 -6.48 37.89 15.46
N PRO A 84 -6.35 38.54 14.28
CA PRO A 84 -5.85 37.90 13.06
C PRO A 84 -4.41 37.39 13.15
N ASP A 85 -3.58 37.98 14.00
CA ASP A 85 -2.17 37.69 14.22
C ASP A 85 -1.94 36.70 15.37
N HIS A 86 -2.82 35.70 15.50
CA HIS A 86 -2.71 34.62 16.52
C HIS A 86 -2.23 33.32 15.89
N PRO A 87 -0.91 33.04 15.84
CA PRO A 87 -0.36 31.91 15.10
C PRO A 87 -0.80 30.55 15.68
N GLU A 88 -1.02 30.45 17.01
CA GLU A 88 -1.49 29.21 17.64
C GLU A 88 -2.94 28.86 17.27
N ALA A 89 -3.82 29.86 17.16
CA ALA A 89 -5.19 29.65 16.70
C ALA A 89 -5.24 29.22 15.23
N LEU A 90 -4.46 29.88 14.38
CA LEU A 90 -4.30 29.54 12.97
C LEU A 90 -3.75 28.13 12.80
N TYR A 91 -2.69 27.75 13.53
CA TYR A 91 -2.11 26.42 13.53
C TYR A 91 -3.11 25.35 13.98
N ASN A 92 -3.81 25.58 15.11
CA ASN A 92 -4.80 24.64 15.63
C ASN A 92 -6.00 24.49 14.69
N ARG A 93 -6.46 25.57 14.06
CA ARG A 93 -7.47 25.51 13.00
C ARG A 93 -6.98 24.65 11.83
N GLY A 94 -5.75 24.86 11.37
CA GLY A 94 -5.14 24.05 10.32
C GLY A 94 -5.12 22.57 10.66
N ASN A 95 -4.78 22.22 11.91
CA ASN A 95 -4.78 20.84 12.38
C ASN A 95 -6.18 20.21 12.33
N VAL A 96 -7.21 20.96 12.72
CA VAL A 96 -8.60 20.48 12.68
C VAL A 96 -9.08 20.34 11.22
N LEU A 97 -8.82 21.35 10.38
CA LEU A 97 -9.15 21.30 8.96
C LEU A 97 -8.48 20.10 8.25
N GLN A 98 -7.23 19.79 8.60
CA GLN A 98 -6.53 18.62 8.07
C GLN A 98 -7.20 17.30 8.52
N LYS A 99 -7.70 17.22 9.76
CA LYS A 99 -8.46 16.05 10.24
C LYS A 99 -9.80 15.90 9.50
N CYS A 100 -10.45 17.02 9.16
CA CYS A 100 -11.65 17.05 8.33
C CYS A 100 -11.39 16.84 6.83
N ASN A 101 -10.15 16.54 6.44
CA ASN A 101 -9.71 16.41 5.04
C ASN A 101 -9.89 17.69 4.19
N ARG A 102 -10.04 18.87 4.81
CA ARG A 102 -10.11 20.19 4.17
C ARG A 102 -8.69 20.73 3.95
N LEU A 103 -7.92 20.03 3.12
CA LEU A 103 -6.45 20.19 3.04
C LEU A 103 -6.02 21.57 2.53
N SER A 104 -6.68 22.14 1.53
CA SER A 104 -6.33 23.47 1.01
C SER A 104 -6.53 24.57 2.05
N GLU A 105 -7.59 24.48 2.84
CA GLU A 105 -7.86 25.45 3.91
C GLU A 105 -6.89 25.26 5.09
N ALA A 106 -6.50 24.01 5.36
CA ALA A 106 -5.46 23.72 6.34
C ALA A 106 -4.12 24.37 5.95
N ILE A 107 -3.70 24.21 4.70
CA ILE A 107 -2.47 24.84 4.16
C ILE A 107 -2.54 26.37 4.31
N ALA A 108 -3.64 27.00 3.90
CA ALA A 108 -3.80 28.43 4.06
C ALA A 108 -3.74 28.89 5.52
N SER A 109 -4.24 28.05 6.46
CA SER A 109 -4.16 28.33 7.89
C SER A 109 -2.71 28.24 8.41
N TYR A 110 -1.97 27.21 7.99
CA TYR A 110 -0.55 27.08 8.34
C TYR A 110 0.29 28.19 7.73
N GLU A 111 0.03 28.61 6.50
CA GLU A 111 0.74 29.73 5.83
C GLU A 111 0.57 31.03 6.60
N LYS A 112 -0.66 31.33 7.06
CA LYS A 112 -0.88 32.48 7.92
C LYS A 112 -0.18 32.34 9.30
N ALA A 113 -0.22 31.14 9.91
CA ALA A 113 0.49 30.91 11.15
C ALA A 113 2.00 31.14 11.01
N ILE A 114 2.60 30.68 9.91
CA ILE A 114 4.00 30.88 9.56
C ILE A 114 4.32 32.34 9.24
N GLN A 115 3.42 33.05 8.61
CA GLN A 115 3.59 34.48 8.34
C GLN A 115 3.75 35.30 9.63
N PHE A 116 2.95 34.99 10.66
CA PHE A 116 3.03 35.68 11.96
C PHE A 116 4.11 35.11 12.89
N LYS A 117 4.46 33.83 12.72
CA LYS A 117 5.49 33.13 13.51
C LYS A 117 6.41 32.33 12.58
N PRO A 118 7.40 32.96 11.91
CA PRO A 118 8.27 32.32 10.92
C PRO A 118 9.06 31.11 11.46
N ASN A 119 9.34 31.08 12.77
CA ASN A 119 10.06 30.00 13.45
C ASN A 119 9.15 28.87 13.99
N TYR A 120 7.91 28.76 13.47
CA TYR A 120 6.95 27.75 13.89
C TYR A 120 7.19 26.43 13.14
N HIS A 121 8.18 25.65 13.57
CA HIS A 121 8.60 24.42 12.88
C HIS A 121 7.47 23.38 12.74
N GLU A 122 6.56 23.26 13.74
CA GLU A 122 5.42 22.35 13.64
C GLU A 122 4.43 22.78 12.55
N ALA A 123 4.21 24.08 12.36
CA ALA A 123 3.34 24.59 11.30
C ALA A 123 3.94 24.32 9.90
N TRP A 124 5.26 24.49 9.74
CA TRP A 124 5.96 24.10 8.53
C TRP A 124 5.84 22.60 8.25
N SER A 125 6.05 21.76 9.25
CA SER A 125 5.93 20.29 9.11
C SER A 125 4.51 19.87 8.74
N ASN A 126 3.48 20.40 9.44
CA ASN A 126 2.08 20.05 9.17
C ASN A 126 1.58 20.59 7.83
N ARG A 127 2.10 21.75 7.37
CA ARG A 127 1.89 22.21 6.00
C ARG A 127 2.45 21.17 5.00
N GLY A 128 3.64 20.65 5.24
CA GLY A 128 4.23 19.56 4.46
C GLY A 128 3.35 18.32 4.43
N ASN A 129 2.83 17.90 5.59
CA ASN A 129 1.94 16.76 5.70
C ASN A 129 0.64 16.93 4.89
N ALA A 130 0.06 18.13 4.91
CA ALA A 130 -1.13 18.44 4.10
C ALA A 130 -0.81 18.44 2.59
N LEU A 131 0.35 18.96 2.21
CA LEU A 131 0.83 18.95 0.81
C LEU A 131 1.11 17.54 0.28
N VAL A 132 1.66 16.64 1.11
CA VAL A 132 1.84 15.22 0.76
C VAL A 132 0.52 14.55 0.45
N LYS A 133 -0.53 14.80 1.25
CA LYS A 133 -1.87 14.27 0.99
C LYS A 133 -2.50 14.78 -0.31
N LEU A 134 -2.09 15.96 -0.78
CA LEU A 134 -2.46 16.52 -2.09
C LEU A 134 -1.46 16.14 -3.19
N GLU A 135 -0.53 15.23 -2.94
CA GLU A 135 0.52 14.79 -3.86
C GLU A 135 1.44 15.93 -4.38
N ARG A 136 1.45 17.06 -3.68
CA ARG A 136 2.30 18.23 -3.99
C ARG A 136 3.68 18.06 -3.35
N TYR A 137 4.41 17.00 -3.74
CA TYR A 137 5.61 16.52 -3.05
C TYR A 137 6.75 17.55 -3.02
N SER A 138 7.02 18.27 -4.10
CA SER A 138 8.08 19.28 -4.15
C SER A 138 7.88 20.41 -3.12
N GLN A 139 6.62 20.85 -2.97
CA GLN A 139 6.26 21.89 -2.00
C GLN A 139 6.28 21.35 -0.56
N ALA A 140 5.94 20.07 -0.37
CA ALA A 140 6.04 19.40 0.91
C ALA A 140 7.49 19.30 1.36
N ILE A 141 8.41 18.89 0.48
CA ILE A 141 9.86 18.82 0.73
C ILE A 141 10.39 20.19 1.18
N THR A 142 10.05 21.25 0.44
CA THR A 142 10.42 22.62 0.82
C THR A 142 9.91 23.01 2.22
N SER A 143 8.69 22.58 2.57
CA SER A 143 8.12 22.85 3.90
C SER A 143 8.87 22.10 5.00
N TYR A 144 9.22 20.84 4.78
CA TYR A 144 10.03 20.06 5.73
C TYR A 144 11.45 20.63 5.85
N ASP A 145 12.06 21.11 4.75
CA ASP A 145 13.38 21.77 4.81
C ASP A 145 13.36 22.99 5.72
N LYS A 146 12.30 23.80 5.66
CA LYS A 146 12.10 24.93 6.57
C LYS A 146 11.92 24.47 8.02
N ALA A 147 11.12 23.43 8.26
CA ALA A 147 10.95 22.87 9.60
C ALA A 147 12.29 22.37 10.18
N LEU A 148 13.08 21.65 9.37
CA LEU A 148 14.35 21.06 9.76
C LEU A 148 15.48 22.10 9.93
N ALA A 149 15.43 23.20 9.20
CA ALA A 149 16.33 24.33 9.40
C ALA A 149 16.09 25.02 10.76
N LEU A 150 14.84 24.98 11.26
CA LEU A 150 14.46 25.52 12.57
C LEU A 150 14.71 24.54 13.71
N LYS A 151 14.53 23.23 13.43
CA LYS A 151 14.70 22.14 14.40
C LYS A 151 15.31 20.93 13.71
N SER A 152 16.61 20.79 13.78
CA SER A 152 17.39 19.77 13.07
C SER A 152 17.21 18.35 13.62
N ASP A 153 16.79 18.20 14.88
CA ASP A 153 16.50 16.93 15.55
C ASP A 153 15.03 16.49 15.45
N TYR A 154 14.25 17.09 14.55
CA TYR A 154 12.84 16.79 14.36
C TYR A 154 12.67 15.55 13.47
N TRP A 155 12.76 14.34 14.07
CA TRP A 155 12.72 13.07 13.35
C TRP A 155 11.45 12.87 12.51
N GLU A 156 10.28 13.36 12.96
CA GLU A 156 9.05 13.30 12.19
C GLU A 156 9.14 14.04 10.86
N ALA A 157 9.75 15.20 10.86
CA ALA A 157 9.95 15.98 9.63
C ALA A 157 10.95 15.29 8.68
N TRP A 158 12.03 14.71 9.21
CA TRP A 158 12.94 13.88 8.41
C TRP A 158 12.23 12.70 7.78
N TYR A 159 11.48 11.93 8.57
CA TYR A 159 10.72 10.77 8.09
C TYR A 159 9.72 11.17 6.99
N ASN A 160 8.91 12.21 7.22
CA ASN A 160 7.90 12.66 6.27
C ASN A 160 8.51 13.27 5.00
N LYS A 161 9.64 13.96 5.11
CA LYS A 161 10.44 14.43 3.97
C LYS A 161 10.92 13.25 3.13
N ALA A 162 11.48 12.22 3.76
CA ALA A 162 11.94 11.02 3.08
C ALA A 162 10.80 10.30 2.34
N PHE A 163 9.62 10.22 2.97
CA PHE A 163 8.42 9.67 2.34
C PHE A 163 8.00 10.49 1.10
N ALA A 164 8.02 11.81 1.19
CA ALA A 164 7.71 12.69 0.05
C ALA A 164 8.73 12.54 -1.10
N LEU A 165 10.02 12.45 -0.77
CA LEU A 165 11.09 12.18 -1.74
C LEU A 165 10.89 10.83 -2.44
N LYS A 166 10.58 9.78 -1.68
CA LYS A 166 10.29 8.45 -2.24
C LYS A 166 9.09 8.49 -3.19
N LYS A 167 8.00 9.15 -2.79
CA LYS A 167 6.80 9.30 -3.61
C LYS A 167 7.04 10.09 -4.90
N SER A 168 7.98 11.03 -4.89
CA SER A 168 8.41 11.77 -6.08
C SER A 168 9.47 11.05 -6.92
N GLY A 169 9.82 9.79 -6.59
CA GLY A 169 10.79 8.98 -7.33
C GLY A 169 12.26 9.26 -7.01
N GLN A 170 12.56 10.11 -6.03
CA GLN A 170 13.91 10.50 -5.62
C GLN A 170 14.46 9.51 -4.58
N ASN A 171 14.63 8.24 -4.97
CA ASN A 171 14.90 7.13 -4.04
C ASN A 171 16.20 7.30 -3.27
N GLU A 172 17.32 7.72 -3.89
CA GLU A 172 18.61 7.89 -3.20
C GLU A 172 18.54 9.01 -2.15
N MET A 173 17.87 10.10 -2.46
CA MET A 173 17.67 11.19 -1.50
C MET A 173 16.75 10.77 -0.36
N ALA A 174 15.71 9.96 -0.66
CA ALA A 174 14.84 9.40 0.35
C ALA A 174 15.60 8.49 1.33
N ILE A 175 16.47 7.61 0.83
CA ILE A 175 17.31 6.72 1.65
C ILE A 175 18.15 7.54 2.61
N ALA A 176 18.93 8.49 2.11
CA ALA A 176 19.77 9.35 2.94
C ALA A 176 18.95 10.16 3.98
N THR A 177 17.73 10.54 3.61
CA THR A 177 16.84 11.29 4.51
C THR A 177 16.23 10.39 5.58
N TYR A 178 15.90 9.11 5.26
CA TYR A 178 15.51 8.11 6.28
C TYR A 178 16.66 7.82 7.23
N ASP A 179 17.91 7.76 6.75
CA ASP A 179 19.09 7.58 7.61
C ASP A 179 19.16 8.66 8.69
N ARG A 180 18.91 9.93 8.32
CA ARG A 180 18.88 11.04 9.29
C ARG A 180 17.76 10.88 10.33
N ALA A 181 16.56 10.43 9.92
CA ALA A 181 15.49 10.13 10.86
C ALA A 181 15.87 9.01 11.84
N LEU A 182 16.55 7.97 11.34
CA LEU A 182 16.98 6.80 12.11
C LEU A 182 18.18 7.07 13.02
N GLU A 183 19.06 8.01 12.68
CA GLU A 183 20.12 8.49 13.58
C GLU A 183 19.53 9.12 14.83
N ILE A 184 18.41 9.87 14.70
CA ILE A 184 17.73 10.51 15.82
C ILE A 184 16.85 9.51 16.57
N LYS A 185 16.13 8.65 15.85
CA LYS A 185 15.19 7.66 16.40
C LYS A 185 15.41 6.27 15.80
N PRO A 186 16.37 5.47 16.34
CA PRO A 186 16.75 4.16 15.79
C PRO A 186 15.64 3.10 15.85
N ASP A 187 14.68 3.23 16.76
CA ASP A 187 13.56 2.29 16.96
C ASP A 187 12.33 2.57 16.09
N LEU A 188 12.46 3.49 15.13
CA LEU A 188 11.37 3.85 14.22
C LEU A 188 11.22 2.78 13.12
N HIS A 189 10.47 1.70 13.41
CA HIS A 189 10.26 0.59 12.47
C HIS A 189 9.67 1.02 11.13
N GLN A 190 8.81 2.06 11.10
CA GLN A 190 8.26 2.60 9.86
C GLN A 190 9.35 3.19 8.96
N ALA A 191 10.35 3.87 9.54
CA ALA A 191 11.45 4.43 8.77
C ALA A 191 12.33 3.32 8.17
N TRP A 192 12.65 2.28 8.94
CA TRP A 192 13.36 1.10 8.42
C TRP A 192 12.61 0.44 7.29
N TYR A 193 11.29 0.26 7.44
CA TYR A 193 10.44 -0.34 6.41
C TYR A 193 10.40 0.48 5.11
N HIS A 194 10.15 1.79 5.21
CA HIS A 194 10.10 2.64 4.01
C HIS A 194 11.48 2.87 3.38
N ARG A 195 12.55 2.90 4.19
CA ARG A 195 13.93 2.87 3.70
C ARG A 195 14.19 1.61 2.87
N ALA A 196 13.76 0.45 3.36
CA ALA A 196 13.90 -0.82 2.64
C ALA A 196 13.18 -0.80 1.29
N ILE A 197 11.97 -0.23 1.23
CA ILE A 197 11.24 -0.07 -0.02
C ILE A 197 12.00 0.85 -0.98
N ALA A 198 12.52 1.99 -0.52
CA ALA A 198 13.28 2.92 -1.35
C ALA A 198 14.57 2.26 -1.88
N LEU A 199 15.25 1.46 -1.06
CA LEU A 199 16.41 0.67 -1.46
C LEU A 199 16.05 -0.40 -2.51
N GLY A 200 14.90 -1.07 -2.36
CA GLY A 200 14.39 -2.02 -3.34
C GLY A 200 14.11 -1.36 -4.70
N ASP A 201 13.45 -0.20 -4.69
CA ASP A 201 13.19 0.61 -5.89
C ASP A 201 14.49 1.11 -6.56
N ALA A 202 15.53 1.37 -5.76
CA ALA A 202 16.88 1.69 -6.21
C ALA A 202 17.71 0.43 -6.60
N LYS A 203 17.13 -0.77 -6.55
CA LYS A 203 17.78 -2.07 -6.83
C LYS A 203 18.95 -2.42 -5.88
N ARG A 204 19.04 -1.77 -4.72
CA ARG A 204 20.02 -2.03 -3.66
C ARG A 204 19.49 -3.12 -2.71
N TYR A 205 19.25 -4.31 -3.26
CA TYR A 205 18.49 -5.37 -2.58
C TYR A 205 19.14 -5.87 -1.27
N LEU A 206 20.46 -5.95 -1.21
CA LEU A 206 21.17 -6.39 0.00
C LEU A 206 20.89 -5.45 1.19
N GLU A 207 20.94 -4.15 0.95
CA GLU A 207 20.67 -3.14 1.97
C GLU A 207 19.19 -3.05 2.31
N ALA A 208 18.31 -3.32 1.31
CA ALA A 208 16.88 -3.43 1.54
C ALA A 208 16.57 -4.58 2.52
N VAL A 209 17.19 -5.76 2.32
CA VAL A 209 17.04 -6.92 3.22
C VAL A 209 17.51 -6.57 4.63
N ALA A 210 18.67 -5.92 4.80
CA ALA A 210 19.15 -5.49 6.11
C ALA A 210 18.17 -4.53 6.80
N SER A 211 17.52 -3.64 6.05
CA SER A 211 16.51 -2.70 6.59
C SER A 211 15.20 -3.43 6.95
N TYR A 212 14.77 -4.43 6.16
CA TYR A 212 13.65 -5.31 6.54
C TYR A 212 13.97 -6.11 7.80
N ASP A 213 15.20 -6.62 7.95
CA ASP A 213 15.64 -7.34 9.14
C ASP A 213 15.54 -6.46 10.39
N LYS A 214 15.94 -5.17 10.29
CA LYS A 214 15.75 -4.18 11.36
C LYS A 214 14.27 -3.97 11.69
N THR A 215 13.42 -3.87 10.66
CA THR A 215 11.97 -3.76 10.84
C THR A 215 11.43 -4.97 11.58
N LEU A 216 11.85 -6.19 11.21
CA LEU A 216 11.40 -7.44 11.82
C LEU A 216 11.94 -7.63 13.24
N GLN A 217 13.14 -7.13 13.57
CA GLN A 217 13.64 -7.10 14.95
C GLN A 217 12.72 -6.27 15.86
N LEU A 218 12.21 -5.13 15.35
CA LEU A 218 11.31 -4.23 16.09
C LEU A 218 9.85 -4.72 16.04
N ARG A 219 9.44 -5.38 14.96
CA ARG A 219 8.10 -5.90 14.71
C ARG A 219 8.12 -7.30 14.09
N PRO A 220 8.33 -8.37 14.88
CA PRO A 220 8.47 -9.73 14.35
C PRO A 220 7.23 -10.28 13.64
N LYS A 221 6.03 -9.87 14.08
CA LYS A 221 4.74 -10.37 13.55
C LYS A 221 4.20 -9.46 12.43
N SER A 222 5.00 -9.28 11.38
CA SER A 222 4.65 -8.42 10.23
C SER A 222 4.73 -9.24 8.93
N PRO A 223 3.64 -9.88 8.48
CA PRO A 223 3.64 -10.74 7.29
C PRO A 223 4.03 -9.97 6.03
N GLU A 224 3.60 -8.71 5.90
CA GLU A 224 3.96 -7.85 4.78
C GLU A 224 5.48 -7.64 4.68
N VAL A 225 6.17 -7.44 5.82
CA VAL A 225 7.62 -7.23 5.83
C VAL A 225 8.35 -8.51 5.42
N TRP A 226 7.90 -9.67 5.89
CA TRP A 226 8.43 -10.96 5.46
C TRP A 226 8.25 -11.18 3.96
N ASN A 227 7.08 -10.83 3.39
CA ASN A 227 6.82 -10.93 1.96
C ASN A 227 7.78 -10.03 1.15
N LYS A 228 7.89 -8.75 1.50
CA LYS A 228 8.80 -7.80 0.82
C LYS A 228 10.27 -8.19 0.96
N ARG A 229 10.68 -8.74 2.13
CA ARG A 229 12.02 -9.30 2.34
C ARG A 229 12.28 -10.45 1.37
N GLY A 230 11.35 -11.41 1.28
CA GLY A 230 11.44 -12.53 0.34
C GLY A 230 11.58 -12.07 -1.10
N THR A 231 10.77 -11.08 -1.49
CA THR A 231 10.83 -10.49 -2.84
C THR A 231 12.21 -9.85 -3.12
N ALA A 232 12.77 -9.10 -2.18
CA ALA A 232 14.10 -8.50 -2.33
C ALA A 232 15.21 -9.56 -2.47
N ILE A 233 15.12 -10.65 -1.70
CA ILE A 233 16.06 -11.76 -1.75
C ILE A 233 15.95 -12.51 -3.09
N ALA A 234 14.73 -12.71 -3.60
CA ALA A 234 14.50 -13.36 -4.89
C ALA A 234 15.08 -12.55 -6.06
N GLN A 235 15.05 -11.20 -5.98
CA GLN A 235 15.70 -10.33 -6.97
C GLN A 235 17.24 -10.50 -7.01
N MET A 236 17.84 -11.04 -5.95
CA MET A 236 19.26 -11.42 -5.93
C MET A 236 19.52 -12.85 -6.43
N GLY A 237 18.48 -13.57 -6.88
CA GLY A 237 18.56 -14.98 -7.30
C GLY A 237 18.67 -15.99 -6.16
N LYS A 238 18.56 -15.57 -4.90
CA LYS A 238 18.65 -16.43 -3.71
C LYS A 238 17.30 -17.08 -3.38
N PHE A 239 16.78 -17.90 -4.30
CA PHE A 239 15.42 -18.40 -4.23
C PHE A 239 15.12 -19.24 -2.97
N ALA A 240 16.07 -20.05 -2.49
CA ALA A 240 15.87 -20.85 -1.27
C ALA A 240 15.66 -19.95 -0.04
N GLU A 241 16.48 -18.93 0.14
CA GLU A 241 16.37 -17.97 1.25
C GLU A 241 15.08 -17.12 1.14
N ALA A 242 14.66 -16.80 -0.10
CA ALA A 242 13.41 -16.09 -0.35
C ALA A 242 12.20 -16.93 0.09
N ILE A 243 12.18 -18.23 -0.21
CA ILE A 243 11.13 -19.16 0.22
C ILE A 243 11.00 -19.18 1.74
N ASP A 244 12.11 -19.25 2.48
CA ASP A 244 12.11 -19.21 3.96
C ASP A 244 11.45 -17.92 4.49
N SER A 245 11.65 -16.80 3.80
CA SER A 245 11.03 -15.53 4.18
C SER A 245 9.52 -15.57 3.94
N TRP A 246 9.07 -16.04 2.78
CA TRP A 246 7.63 -16.17 2.49
C TRP A 246 6.97 -17.19 3.40
N ASP A 247 7.62 -18.31 3.74
CA ASP A 247 7.09 -19.31 4.67
C ASP A 247 6.81 -18.71 6.05
N LYS A 248 7.72 -17.85 6.56
CA LYS A 248 7.50 -17.10 7.81
C LYS A 248 6.35 -16.10 7.70
N GLY A 249 6.22 -15.41 6.58
CA GLY A 249 5.09 -14.51 6.31
C GLY A 249 3.77 -15.26 6.24
N LEU A 250 3.73 -16.37 5.52
CA LEU A 250 2.55 -17.24 5.35
C LEU A 250 2.13 -17.95 6.64
N ALA A 251 3.07 -18.25 7.54
CA ALA A 251 2.74 -18.74 8.88
C ALA A 251 1.97 -17.70 9.71
N LEU A 252 2.16 -16.41 9.44
CA LEU A 252 1.43 -15.30 10.09
C LEU A 252 0.13 -14.92 9.37
N LYS A 253 0.12 -15.03 8.03
CA LYS A 253 -1.00 -14.71 7.16
C LYS A 253 -1.13 -15.78 6.06
N PRO A 254 -1.86 -16.88 6.33
CA PRO A 254 -1.98 -18.01 5.40
C PRO A 254 -2.71 -17.72 4.10
N ASP A 255 -3.48 -16.63 4.03
CA ASP A 255 -4.29 -16.18 2.88
C ASP A 255 -3.60 -15.11 2.03
N ASP A 256 -2.28 -14.89 2.18
CA ASP A 256 -1.53 -13.95 1.37
C ASP A 256 -1.24 -14.54 -0.02
N SER A 257 -2.11 -14.24 -0.99
CA SER A 257 -2.01 -14.74 -2.37
C SER A 257 -0.71 -14.30 -3.07
N GLU A 258 -0.24 -13.06 -2.82
CA GLU A 258 1.01 -12.54 -3.38
C GLU A 258 2.22 -13.37 -2.88
N ALA A 259 2.25 -13.68 -1.59
CA ALA A 259 3.32 -14.48 -1.02
C ALA A 259 3.33 -15.92 -1.57
N TRP A 260 2.16 -16.56 -1.67
CA TRP A 260 2.03 -17.88 -2.30
C TRP A 260 2.48 -17.88 -3.76
N TYR A 261 2.04 -16.88 -4.53
CA TYR A 261 2.42 -16.76 -5.94
C TYR A 261 3.93 -16.62 -6.12
N ASN A 262 4.56 -15.71 -5.38
CA ASN A 262 6.00 -15.47 -5.45
C ASN A 262 6.82 -16.68 -4.98
N ARG A 263 6.36 -17.37 -3.93
CA ARG A 263 6.92 -18.62 -3.46
C ARG A 263 6.91 -19.68 -4.56
N GLY A 264 5.79 -19.82 -5.29
CA GLY A 264 5.66 -20.72 -6.43
C GLY A 264 6.66 -20.41 -7.53
N LEU A 265 6.88 -19.13 -7.87
CA LEU A 265 7.88 -18.70 -8.85
C LEU A 265 9.30 -19.10 -8.43
N ALA A 266 9.66 -18.88 -7.17
CA ALA A 266 10.98 -19.24 -6.65
C ALA A 266 11.20 -20.76 -6.66
N LEU A 267 10.19 -21.54 -6.26
CA LEU A 267 10.24 -23.01 -6.31
C LEU A 267 10.39 -23.54 -7.75
N ALA A 268 9.70 -22.94 -8.72
CA ALA A 268 9.85 -23.31 -10.13
C ALA A 268 11.24 -23.00 -10.67
N ASN A 269 11.86 -21.88 -10.26
CA ASN A 269 13.25 -21.57 -10.59
C ASN A 269 14.24 -22.62 -10.02
N LEU A 270 13.93 -23.19 -8.85
CA LEU A 270 14.68 -24.30 -8.26
C LEU A 270 14.26 -25.66 -8.82
N GLN A 271 13.41 -25.74 -9.84
CA GLN A 271 12.85 -26.95 -10.44
C GLN A 271 12.03 -27.84 -9.46
N ARG A 272 11.60 -27.28 -8.32
CA ARG A 272 10.74 -27.94 -7.32
C ARG A 272 9.27 -27.80 -7.75
N TYR A 273 8.95 -28.37 -8.92
CA TYR A 273 7.68 -28.14 -9.61
C TYR A 273 6.44 -28.60 -8.81
N CYS A 274 6.50 -29.72 -8.08
CA CYS A 274 5.38 -30.17 -7.27
C CYS A 274 5.00 -29.16 -6.18
N GLU A 275 5.99 -28.57 -5.52
CA GLU A 275 5.77 -27.57 -4.48
C GLU A 275 5.36 -26.22 -5.06
N ALA A 276 5.86 -25.87 -6.25
CA ALA A 276 5.44 -24.70 -6.98
C ALA A 276 3.95 -24.77 -7.34
N ILE A 277 3.49 -25.92 -7.86
CA ILE A 277 2.07 -26.17 -8.15
C ILE A 277 1.22 -26.01 -6.90
N ALA A 278 1.60 -26.63 -5.79
CA ALA A 278 0.90 -26.49 -4.51
C ALA A 278 0.80 -25.03 -4.03
N SER A 279 1.86 -24.24 -4.26
CA SER A 279 1.85 -22.80 -3.94
C SER A 279 0.87 -22.02 -4.81
N TRP A 280 0.85 -22.28 -6.11
CA TRP A 280 -0.14 -21.64 -7.02
C TRP A 280 -1.57 -22.15 -6.79
N ASP A 281 -1.76 -23.41 -6.37
CA ASP A 281 -3.08 -23.88 -5.94
C ASP A 281 -3.61 -23.04 -4.77
N LYS A 282 -2.73 -22.68 -3.79
CA LYS A 282 -3.09 -21.76 -2.71
C LYS A 282 -3.39 -20.32 -3.20
N THR A 283 -2.63 -19.83 -4.17
CA THR A 283 -2.97 -18.54 -4.82
C THR A 283 -4.36 -18.60 -5.45
N LEU A 284 -4.69 -19.69 -6.15
CA LEU A 284 -5.94 -19.86 -6.88
C LEU A 284 -7.16 -20.16 -5.98
N GLU A 285 -6.95 -20.62 -4.74
CA GLU A 285 -8.02 -20.71 -3.73
C GLU A 285 -8.56 -19.30 -3.36
N THR A 286 -7.69 -18.29 -3.29
CA THR A 286 -8.06 -16.91 -2.95
C THR A 286 -8.33 -16.05 -4.18
N GLU A 287 -7.62 -16.29 -5.27
CA GLU A 287 -7.70 -15.55 -6.53
C GLU A 287 -7.98 -16.48 -7.72
N PRO A 288 -9.19 -17.02 -7.87
CA PRO A 288 -9.53 -18.00 -8.92
C PRO A 288 -9.39 -17.48 -10.36
N LYS A 289 -9.32 -16.15 -10.54
CA LYS A 289 -9.16 -15.47 -11.83
C LYS A 289 -7.73 -15.05 -12.13
N ASN A 290 -6.75 -15.45 -11.31
CA ASN A 290 -5.33 -15.11 -11.52
C ASN A 290 -4.78 -15.95 -12.70
N ILE A 291 -4.72 -15.31 -13.88
CA ILE A 291 -4.29 -15.92 -15.13
C ILE A 291 -2.82 -16.36 -15.08
N GLU A 292 -1.98 -15.55 -14.48
CA GLU A 292 -0.55 -15.83 -14.34
C GLU A 292 -0.29 -17.09 -13.50
N ALA A 293 -1.06 -17.25 -12.41
CA ALA A 293 -0.96 -18.43 -11.56
C ALA A 293 -1.42 -19.70 -12.31
N TRP A 294 -2.55 -19.65 -13.03
CA TRP A 294 -2.99 -20.75 -13.87
C TRP A 294 -1.96 -21.11 -14.95
N TYR A 295 -1.38 -20.09 -15.60
CA TYR A 295 -0.37 -20.30 -16.66
C TYR A 295 0.90 -20.96 -16.10
N ASN A 296 1.46 -20.43 -15.01
CA ASN A 296 2.67 -20.97 -14.39
C ASN A 296 2.44 -22.40 -13.87
N ARG A 297 1.26 -22.65 -13.28
CA ARG A 297 0.81 -23.99 -12.88
C ARG A 297 0.79 -24.96 -14.07
N ALA A 298 0.20 -24.57 -15.20
CA ALA A 298 0.14 -25.39 -16.40
C ALA A 298 1.54 -25.72 -16.95
N VAL A 299 2.44 -24.72 -16.96
CA VAL A 299 3.83 -24.89 -17.40
C VAL A 299 4.58 -25.88 -16.49
N ALA A 300 4.42 -25.77 -15.17
CA ALA A 300 5.03 -26.68 -14.22
C ALA A 300 4.49 -28.10 -14.34
N LEU A 301 3.16 -28.25 -14.46
CA LEU A 301 2.51 -29.53 -14.68
C LEU A 301 3.01 -30.23 -15.96
N LYS A 302 3.17 -29.48 -17.06
CA LYS A 302 3.78 -29.98 -18.29
C LYS A 302 5.20 -30.48 -18.07
N LYS A 303 6.02 -29.77 -17.26
CA LYS A 303 7.40 -30.16 -16.97
C LYS A 303 7.49 -31.52 -16.24
N ILE A 304 6.52 -31.81 -15.38
CA ILE A 304 6.43 -33.10 -14.67
C ILE A 304 5.49 -34.10 -15.34
N GLN A 305 5.14 -33.89 -16.61
CA GLN A 305 4.31 -34.76 -17.44
C GLN A 305 2.89 -35.04 -16.93
N ARG A 306 2.34 -34.17 -16.05
CA ARG A 306 0.95 -34.21 -15.62
C ARG A 306 0.06 -33.46 -16.62
N TYR A 307 0.01 -34.00 -17.86
CA TYR A 307 -0.62 -33.31 -19.01
C TYR A 307 -2.12 -33.06 -18.84
N PRO A 308 -2.95 -34.00 -18.33
CA PRO A 308 -4.37 -33.73 -18.14
C PRO A 308 -4.64 -32.53 -17.23
N GLU A 309 -3.88 -32.36 -16.17
CA GLU A 309 -4.02 -31.23 -15.23
C GLU A 309 -3.48 -29.91 -15.83
N ALA A 310 -2.43 -29.99 -16.66
CA ALA A 310 -1.97 -28.84 -17.42
C ALA A 310 -3.03 -28.35 -18.39
N ILE A 311 -3.72 -29.26 -19.10
CA ILE A 311 -4.84 -28.95 -19.97
C ILE A 311 -5.98 -28.29 -19.21
N ALA A 312 -6.39 -28.85 -18.05
CA ALA A 312 -7.41 -28.26 -17.20
C ALA A 312 -7.05 -26.82 -16.75
N SER A 313 -5.77 -26.55 -16.52
CA SER A 313 -5.32 -25.20 -16.19
C SER A 313 -5.48 -24.24 -17.37
N TYR A 314 -5.15 -24.69 -18.60
CA TYR A 314 -5.39 -23.89 -19.82
C TYR A 314 -6.89 -23.68 -20.06
N ASP A 315 -7.75 -24.66 -19.78
CA ASP A 315 -9.20 -24.49 -19.88
C ASP A 315 -9.72 -23.36 -19.00
N ARG A 316 -9.18 -23.23 -17.78
CA ARG A 316 -9.51 -22.11 -16.91
C ARG A 316 -9.07 -20.76 -17.48
N ILE A 317 -7.87 -20.70 -18.09
CA ILE A 317 -7.41 -19.45 -18.72
C ILE A 317 -8.25 -19.11 -19.95
N ILE A 318 -8.58 -20.10 -20.80
CA ILE A 318 -9.41 -19.92 -21.99
C ILE A 318 -10.81 -19.43 -21.62
N ALA A 319 -11.40 -19.94 -20.54
CA ALA A 319 -12.67 -19.44 -20.03
C ALA A 319 -12.62 -17.97 -19.61
N LEU A 320 -11.44 -17.45 -19.20
CA LEU A 320 -11.22 -16.05 -18.82
C LEU A 320 -10.80 -15.17 -20.02
N LYS A 321 -10.13 -15.76 -21.02
CA LYS A 321 -9.61 -15.09 -22.24
C LYS A 321 -9.84 -15.97 -23.48
N PRO A 322 -11.09 -16.08 -23.98
CA PRO A 322 -11.42 -16.99 -25.08
C PRO A 322 -10.82 -16.59 -26.44
N ASP A 323 -10.44 -15.33 -26.60
CA ASP A 323 -9.94 -14.81 -27.89
C ASP A 323 -8.41 -14.81 -27.99
N ASP A 324 -7.68 -15.45 -27.05
CA ASP A 324 -6.23 -15.56 -27.13
C ASP A 324 -5.82 -16.85 -27.88
N PRO A 325 -5.39 -16.77 -29.13
CA PRO A 325 -5.02 -17.93 -29.94
C PRO A 325 -3.82 -18.70 -29.38
N ASN A 326 -2.96 -18.06 -28.60
CA ASN A 326 -1.80 -18.72 -28.02
C ASN A 326 -2.19 -19.80 -27.01
N LEU A 327 -3.28 -19.60 -26.26
CA LEU A 327 -3.75 -20.54 -25.27
C LEU A 327 -4.19 -21.86 -25.92
N TYR A 328 -4.97 -21.78 -27.01
CA TYR A 328 -5.39 -22.93 -27.78
C TYR A 328 -4.19 -23.66 -28.41
N TYR A 329 -3.24 -22.90 -28.93
CA TYR A 329 -2.01 -23.49 -29.50
C TYR A 329 -1.19 -24.24 -28.43
N GLN A 330 -0.97 -23.64 -27.26
CA GLN A 330 -0.25 -24.30 -26.16
C GLN A 330 -1.01 -25.56 -25.67
N LYS A 331 -2.34 -25.50 -25.60
CA LYS A 331 -3.17 -26.65 -25.24
C LYS A 331 -3.06 -27.77 -26.29
N ALA A 332 -3.07 -27.45 -27.59
CA ALA A 332 -2.85 -28.42 -28.67
C ALA A 332 -1.49 -29.10 -28.56
N CYS A 333 -0.43 -28.35 -28.26
CA CYS A 333 0.90 -28.91 -28.03
C CYS A 333 0.94 -29.87 -26.82
N ILE A 334 0.17 -29.60 -25.76
CA ILE A 334 0.10 -30.51 -24.59
C ILE A 334 -0.68 -31.78 -24.94
N TRP A 335 -1.76 -31.67 -25.71
CA TRP A 335 -2.46 -32.87 -26.22
C TRP A 335 -1.54 -33.76 -27.07
N ALA A 336 -0.66 -33.16 -27.91
CA ALA A 336 0.31 -33.92 -28.68
C ALA A 336 1.35 -34.64 -27.80
N LEU A 337 1.77 -34.02 -26.69
CA LEU A 337 2.65 -34.65 -25.70
C LEU A 337 1.92 -35.77 -24.92
N GLU A 338 0.68 -35.57 -24.57
CA GLU A 338 -0.16 -36.58 -23.93
C GLU A 338 -0.33 -37.81 -24.84
N LYS A 339 -0.57 -37.60 -26.17
CA LYS A 339 -0.58 -38.69 -27.15
C LYS A 339 0.68 -39.55 -27.06
N GLN A 340 1.85 -38.88 -27.08
CA GLN A 340 3.16 -39.56 -27.01
C GLN A 340 3.28 -40.40 -25.70
N ALA A 341 2.81 -39.87 -24.58
CA ALA A 341 2.85 -40.54 -23.29
C ALA A 341 1.89 -41.75 -23.23
N GLN A 342 0.77 -41.76 -24.00
CA GLN A 342 -0.20 -42.81 -24.01
C GLN A 342 0.11 -43.90 -25.05
N GLU A 343 1.00 -43.64 -26.03
CA GLU A 343 1.36 -44.65 -27.07
C GLU A 343 1.90 -45.94 -26.45
N SER A 344 2.65 -45.87 -25.36
CA SER A 344 3.17 -47.04 -24.66
C SER A 344 2.10 -47.88 -23.98
N LYS A 345 0.88 -47.35 -23.77
CA LYS A 345 -0.26 -48.08 -23.10
C LYS A 345 -1.15 -48.82 -24.07
N ASN A 346 -0.91 -48.72 -25.37
CA ASN A 346 -1.59 -49.41 -26.46
C ASN A 346 -3.14 -49.33 -26.40
N GLN A 347 -3.65 -48.08 -26.26
CA GLN A 347 -5.10 -47.79 -26.22
C GLN A 347 -5.55 -46.96 -27.43
N PRO A 348 -5.84 -47.57 -28.60
CA PRO A 348 -6.07 -46.85 -29.85
C PRO A 348 -7.22 -45.84 -29.79
N ALA A 349 -8.33 -46.18 -29.14
CA ALA A 349 -9.48 -45.29 -29.02
C ALA A 349 -9.19 -44.03 -28.20
N VAL A 350 -8.36 -44.14 -27.13
CA VAL A 350 -7.91 -43.01 -26.31
C VAL A 350 -6.99 -42.12 -27.12
N ILE A 351 -6.06 -42.72 -27.88
CA ILE A 351 -5.11 -42.00 -28.74
C ILE A 351 -5.87 -41.22 -29.82
N ALA A 352 -6.86 -41.81 -30.47
CA ALA A 352 -7.67 -41.12 -31.47
C ALA A 352 -8.38 -39.90 -30.90
N SER A 353 -9.04 -40.02 -29.73
CA SER A 353 -9.67 -38.90 -29.03
C SER A 353 -8.71 -37.79 -28.66
N ILE A 354 -7.47 -38.13 -28.27
CA ILE A 354 -6.43 -37.14 -27.94
C ILE A 354 -6.02 -36.37 -29.21
N ILE A 355 -5.85 -37.05 -30.34
CA ILE A 355 -5.51 -36.42 -31.62
C ILE A 355 -6.64 -35.45 -32.04
N ASP A 356 -7.90 -35.85 -31.96
CA ASP A 356 -9.03 -34.99 -32.31
C ASP A 356 -9.04 -33.71 -31.49
N LYS A 357 -8.83 -33.81 -30.19
CA LYS A 357 -8.72 -32.65 -29.28
C LYS A 357 -7.53 -31.76 -29.62
N ALA A 358 -6.39 -32.33 -29.97
CA ALA A 358 -5.23 -31.56 -30.39
C ALA A 358 -5.52 -30.74 -31.65
N ILE A 359 -6.14 -31.39 -32.66
CA ILE A 359 -6.51 -30.75 -33.93
C ILE A 359 -7.60 -29.69 -33.72
N GLU A 360 -8.62 -29.94 -32.92
CA GLU A 360 -9.67 -28.97 -32.59
C GLU A 360 -9.07 -27.67 -32.00
N ASN A 361 -8.21 -27.81 -31.02
CA ASN A 361 -7.55 -26.64 -30.41
C ASN A 361 -6.61 -25.94 -31.39
N LEU A 362 -5.88 -26.69 -32.22
CA LEU A 362 -5.02 -26.11 -33.23
C LEU A 362 -5.84 -25.35 -34.29
N SER A 363 -6.96 -25.91 -34.72
CA SER A 363 -7.89 -25.27 -35.67
C SER A 363 -8.39 -23.93 -35.11
N LYS A 364 -8.75 -23.92 -33.83
CA LYS A 364 -9.19 -22.67 -33.17
C LYS A 364 -8.09 -21.63 -33.09
N ALA A 365 -6.85 -22.01 -32.78
CA ALA A 365 -5.71 -21.11 -32.81
C ALA A 365 -5.45 -20.52 -34.21
N ILE A 366 -5.59 -21.34 -35.27
CA ILE A 366 -5.43 -20.90 -36.67
C ILE A 366 -6.60 -19.99 -37.07
N GLU A 367 -7.84 -20.33 -36.73
CA GLU A 367 -9.03 -19.48 -36.98
C GLU A 367 -8.81 -18.06 -36.40
N LEU A 368 -8.37 -17.97 -35.17
CA LEU A 368 -8.13 -16.68 -34.49
C LEU A 368 -6.92 -15.90 -35.05
N ASN A 369 -5.87 -16.58 -35.53
CA ASN A 369 -4.70 -15.95 -36.14
C ASN A 369 -4.04 -16.87 -37.19
N PRO A 370 -4.57 -16.94 -38.42
CA PRO A 370 -4.09 -17.85 -39.46
C PRO A 370 -2.64 -17.63 -39.85
N LYS A 371 -2.23 -16.37 -40.05
CA LYS A 371 -0.89 -16.00 -40.50
C LYS A 371 0.22 -16.54 -39.60
N LYS A 372 0.01 -16.53 -38.29
CA LYS A 372 1.00 -16.98 -37.30
C LYS A 372 0.96 -18.49 -37.08
N TYR A 373 -0.23 -19.04 -36.80
CA TYR A 373 -0.34 -20.41 -36.29
C TYR A 373 -0.34 -21.47 -37.37
N LEU A 374 -0.72 -21.12 -38.59
CA LEU A 374 -0.53 -22.04 -39.74
C LEU A 374 0.95 -22.32 -39.97
N LYS A 375 1.79 -21.29 -39.97
CA LYS A 375 3.26 -21.43 -40.13
C LYS A 375 3.91 -22.18 -38.95
N LEU A 376 3.48 -21.85 -37.71
CA LEU A 376 4.02 -22.50 -36.51
C LEU A 376 3.63 -23.99 -36.48
N SER A 377 2.41 -24.35 -36.81
CA SER A 377 1.92 -25.73 -36.75
C SER A 377 2.70 -26.69 -37.67
N GLN A 378 3.20 -26.18 -38.81
CA GLN A 378 3.98 -26.98 -39.77
C GLN A 378 5.41 -27.29 -39.29
N ASN A 379 5.99 -26.40 -38.48
CA ASN A 379 7.41 -26.43 -38.13
C ASN A 379 7.70 -26.77 -36.66
N ASP A 380 6.70 -26.70 -35.76
CA ASP A 380 6.93 -26.97 -34.34
C ASP A 380 7.16 -28.46 -34.07
N SER A 381 8.30 -28.76 -33.48
CA SER A 381 8.68 -30.13 -33.10
C SER A 381 7.73 -30.75 -32.07
N LYS A 382 7.01 -29.93 -31.27
CA LYS A 382 6.03 -30.39 -30.29
C LYS A 382 4.80 -31.07 -30.93
N LEU A 383 4.51 -30.76 -32.20
CA LEU A 383 3.42 -31.33 -32.97
C LEU A 383 3.83 -32.48 -33.86
N HIS A 384 5.09 -32.94 -33.77
CA HIS A 384 5.63 -33.96 -34.68
C HIS A 384 4.84 -35.28 -34.63
N THR A 385 4.30 -35.66 -33.48
CA THR A 385 3.53 -36.89 -33.27
C THR A 385 2.16 -36.89 -33.96
N ILE A 386 1.65 -35.68 -34.33
CA ILE A 386 0.39 -35.47 -35.04
C ILE A 386 0.60 -34.78 -36.38
N ARG A 387 1.83 -34.85 -36.96
CA ARG A 387 2.26 -34.07 -38.16
C ARG A 387 1.43 -34.33 -39.39
N GLU A 388 0.98 -35.59 -39.61
CA GLU A 388 0.16 -35.93 -40.79
C GLU A 388 -1.21 -35.26 -40.72
N GLN A 389 -1.83 -35.27 -39.53
CA GLN A 389 -3.09 -34.62 -39.28
C GLN A 389 -2.99 -33.10 -39.39
N VAL A 390 -1.86 -32.52 -38.93
CA VAL A 390 -1.59 -31.10 -39.06
C VAL A 390 -1.42 -30.69 -40.53
N ARG A 391 -0.75 -31.52 -41.37
CA ARG A 391 -0.63 -31.27 -42.83
C ARG A 391 -1.99 -31.28 -43.50
N SER A 392 -2.86 -32.25 -43.16
CA SER A 392 -4.22 -32.33 -43.71
C SER A 392 -5.03 -31.06 -43.31
N LEU A 393 -4.94 -30.62 -42.09
CA LEU A 393 -5.62 -29.40 -41.60
C LEU A 393 -5.12 -28.16 -42.37
N ALA A 394 -3.79 -28.03 -42.56
CA ALA A 394 -3.21 -26.92 -43.29
C ALA A 394 -3.66 -26.84 -44.77
N LEU A 395 -3.85 -27.99 -45.43
CA LEU A 395 -4.35 -28.06 -46.78
C LEU A 395 -5.81 -27.64 -46.90
N THR A 396 -6.62 -27.90 -45.90
CA THR A 396 -8.05 -27.53 -45.88
C THR A 396 -8.26 -26.04 -45.54
N GLN A 397 -7.50 -25.50 -44.63
CA GLN A 397 -7.63 -24.08 -44.18
C GLN A 397 -6.79 -23.09 -45.03
N GLY A 398 -5.77 -23.55 -45.73
CA GLY A 398 -5.00 -22.72 -46.69
C GLY A 398 -5.68 -22.51 -48.04
N ARG A 399 -6.84 -23.11 -48.29
CA ARG A 399 -7.67 -22.95 -49.49
C ARG A 399 -8.84 -21.95 -49.29
N GLN A 400 -9.02 -21.39 -48.11
CA GLN A 400 -9.92 -20.27 -47.81
C GLN A 400 -9.15 -18.97 -47.72
#